data_1a4e5a86e0db1df717bde75244281271
#
_entry.id   1a4e5a86e0db1df717bde75244281271
#
_cell.length_a   1.000
_cell.length_b   1.000
_cell.length_c   1.000
_cell.angle_alpha   90.00
_cell.angle_beta   90.00
_cell.angle_gamma   90.00
#
_symmetry.space_group_name_H-M   'P 1'
#
loop_
_entity.id
_entity.type
_entity.pdbx_description
1 polymer ?
#
loop_
_entity_poly.entity_id
_entity_poly.type
_entity_poly.pdbx_seq_one_letter_code
_entity_poly.pdbx_strand_id
1 'polypeptide(L)'
;LRNGLAENKLRMGVTSAIGGEGGTPVGVDGIEGYFRNLEEQGISMNFGSYFSETQARVAVLGNENRAPNAAELDEMRGIMASAMQQGVMGMTTALIYPPSSFASTDELVEIAKVAADYGGIYASHIRDEGRGLVGAVQEAIEVGERGGLPVEIFHYKGAYEPGWGTVIKEAAVEIEAARSRGVDVAADM
;
A
#
# COMPACT_ATOMS: atom_id res chain seq x y z
N LEU A 1 18.03 1.98 4.67
CA LEU A 1 18.98 0.89 4.33
C LEU A 1 20.23 1.02 5.19
N ARG A 2 20.51 0.06 6.07
CA ARG A 2 21.73 0.07 6.90
C ARG A 2 23.00 -0.25 6.11
N ASN A 3 22.87 -1.01 5.01
CA ASN A 3 23.96 -1.34 4.07
C ASN A 3 23.52 -0.95 2.66
N GLY A 4 24.04 0.17 2.17
CA GLY A 4 23.73 0.68 0.83
C GLY A 4 24.22 -0.22 -0.30
N LEU A 5 25.20 -1.08 -0.07
CA LEU A 5 25.73 -1.98 -1.09
C LEU A 5 24.76 -3.07 -1.52
N ALA A 6 23.84 -3.49 -0.63
CA ALA A 6 22.80 -4.50 -0.91
C ALA A 6 23.29 -5.70 -1.75
N GLU A 7 24.53 -6.17 -1.51
CA GLU A 7 25.21 -7.18 -2.34
C GLU A 7 24.40 -8.47 -2.53
N ASN A 8 23.69 -8.89 -1.47
CA ASN A 8 22.83 -10.07 -1.53
C ASN A 8 21.72 -9.91 -2.59
N LYS A 9 21.13 -8.73 -2.69
CA LYS A 9 20.08 -8.43 -3.68
C LYS A 9 20.65 -8.36 -5.10
N LEU A 10 21.76 -7.66 -5.27
CA LEU A 10 22.43 -7.57 -6.57
C LEU A 10 22.88 -8.94 -7.08
N ARG A 11 23.42 -9.81 -6.20
CA ARG A 11 23.80 -11.18 -6.57
C ARG A 11 22.61 -12.07 -6.96
N MET A 12 21.40 -11.70 -6.53
CA MET A 12 20.14 -12.34 -6.94
C MET A 12 19.53 -11.72 -8.21
N GLY A 13 20.19 -10.73 -8.82
CA GLY A 13 19.68 -10.02 -10.00
C GLY A 13 18.68 -8.90 -9.69
N VAL A 14 18.48 -8.54 -8.42
CA VAL A 14 17.56 -7.47 -8.01
C VAL A 14 18.28 -6.13 -8.15
N THR A 15 17.85 -5.31 -9.10
CA THR A 15 18.39 -3.98 -9.38
C THR A 15 17.50 -2.84 -8.89
N SER A 16 16.26 -3.14 -8.54
CA SER A 16 15.30 -2.18 -7.99
C SER A 16 14.56 -2.80 -6.81
N ALA A 17 14.28 -2.02 -5.79
CA ALA A 17 13.48 -2.44 -4.64
C ALA A 17 12.49 -1.34 -4.27
N ILE A 18 11.28 -1.75 -3.90
CA ILE A 18 10.27 -0.86 -3.37
C ILE A 18 10.04 -1.29 -1.92
N GLY A 19 10.14 -0.35 -1.01
CA GLY A 19 9.86 -0.55 0.41
C GLY A 19 8.57 0.12 0.83
N GLY A 20 8.25 0.01 2.11
CA GLY A 20 7.16 0.78 2.67
C GLY A 20 5.81 0.07 2.71
N GLU A 21 5.78 -1.26 2.92
CA GLU A 21 4.54 -1.98 3.23
C GLU A 21 3.76 -1.32 4.38
N GLY A 22 4.46 -0.92 5.44
CA GLY A 22 3.90 -0.12 6.55
C GLY A 22 4.04 1.39 6.36
N GLY A 23 4.44 1.85 5.19
CA GLY A 23 4.73 3.25 4.87
C GLY A 23 6.22 3.61 4.96
N THR A 24 6.52 4.88 4.82
CA THR A 24 7.89 5.42 4.94
C THR A 24 8.38 5.34 6.39
N PRO A 25 9.70 5.19 6.61
CA PRO A 25 10.26 5.17 7.97
C PRO A 25 10.24 6.54 8.66
N VAL A 26 9.75 7.56 7.99
CA VAL A 26 9.65 8.96 8.45
C VAL A 26 8.24 9.48 8.20
N GLY A 27 7.85 10.52 8.95
CA GLY A 27 6.61 11.26 8.66
C GLY A 27 6.68 12.02 7.34
N VAL A 28 5.54 12.56 6.91
CA VAL A 28 5.41 13.25 5.62
C VAL A 28 6.47 14.34 5.42
N ASP A 29 6.76 15.14 6.42
CA ASP A 29 7.73 16.26 6.32
C ASP A 29 9.19 15.80 6.15
N GLY A 30 9.47 14.52 6.37
CA GLY A 30 10.82 13.95 6.30
C GLY A 30 11.13 13.16 5.02
N ILE A 31 10.17 12.97 4.13
CA ILE A 31 10.31 12.04 2.98
C ILE A 31 11.41 12.49 2.02
N GLU A 32 11.41 13.74 1.59
CA GLU A 32 12.46 14.28 0.71
C GLU A 32 13.86 14.13 1.34
N GLY A 33 13.98 14.47 2.63
CA GLY A 33 15.23 14.31 3.38
C GLY A 33 15.66 12.83 3.49
N TYR A 34 14.71 11.92 3.64
CA TYR A 34 14.99 10.49 3.66
C TYR A 34 15.57 10.00 2.33
N PHE A 35 14.97 10.34 1.19
CA PHE A 35 15.49 9.97 -0.12
C PHE A 35 16.84 10.61 -0.40
N ARG A 36 17.01 11.90 -0.07
CA ARG A 36 18.31 12.58 -0.21
C ARG A 36 19.42 11.89 0.60
N ASN A 37 19.14 11.52 1.84
CA ASN A 37 20.10 10.79 2.66
C ASN A 37 20.50 9.43 2.06
N LEU A 38 19.57 8.72 1.41
CA LEU A 38 19.89 7.47 0.70
C LEU A 38 20.81 7.71 -0.51
N GLU A 39 20.59 8.79 -1.26
CA GLU A 39 21.45 9.18 -2.39
C GLU A 39 22.84 9.58 -1.92
N GLU A 40 22.94 10.40 -0.86
CA GLU A 40 24.22 10.83 -0.29
C GLU A 40 25.01 9.67 0.32
N GLN A 41 24.32 8.73 0.95
CA GLN A 41 24.94 7.50 1.48
C GLN A 41 25.49 6.60 0.36
N GLY A 42 24.91 6.67 -0.81
CA GLY A 42 25.17 5.78 -1.93
C GLY A 42 24.53 4.41 -1.77
N ILE A 43 23.58 4.11 -2.64
CA ILE A 43 22.91 2.80 -2.69
C ILE A 43 23.15 2.15 -4.05
N SER A 44 23.33 0.83 -4.07
CA SER A 44 23.71 0.09 -5.28
C SER A 44 22.52 -0.31 -6.13
N MET A 45 21.31 0.01 -5.72
CA MET A 45 20.08 -0.35 -6.42
C MET A 45 19.13 0.84 -6.49
N ASN A 46 18.22 0.83 -7.46
CA ASN A 46 17.11 1.78 -7.46
C ASN A 46 16.20 1.49 -6.26
N PHE A 47 15.75 2.54 -5.60
CA PHE A 47 14.88 2.40 -4.43
C PHE A 47 13.69 3.37 -4.50
N GLY A 48 12.50 2.84 -4.25
CA GLY A 48 11.28 3.60 -4.03
C GLY A 48 10.63 3.23 -2.71
N SER A 49 9.66 3.98 -2.28
CA SER A 49 8.86 3.70 -1.09
C SER A 49 7.42 4.12 -1.29
N TYR A 50 6.50 3.41 -0.64
CA TYR A 50 5.12 3.85 -0.48
C TYR A 50 4.97 4.71 0.77
N PHE A 51 3.91 5.54 0.80
CA PHE A 51 3.43 6.20 2.01
C PHE A 51 2.14 5.54 2.48
N SER A 52 2.03 5.26 3.78
CA SER A 52 0.86 4.56 4.30
C SER A 52 -0.32 5.50 4.56
N GLU A 53 -1.52 5.07 4.13
CA GLU A 53 -2.77 5.72 4.58
C GLU A 53 -2.81 5.81 6.10
N THR A 54 -2.35 4.76 6.79
CA THR A 54 -2.28 4.72 8.25
C THR A 54 -1.41 5.85 8.83
N GLN A 55 -0.34 6.26 8.14
CA GLN A 55 0.48 7.40 8.58
C GLN A 55 -0.33 8.70 8.50
N ALA A 56 -1.11 8.92 7.45
CA ALA A 56 -2.00 10.06 7.34
C ALA A 56 -3.10 10.00 8.41
N ARG A 57 -3.70 8.82 8.60
CA ARG A 57 -4.74 8.59 9.61
C ARG A 57 -4.25 8.87 11.03
N VAL A 58 -3.09 8.32 11.40
CA VAL A 58 -2.51 8.53 12.75
C VAL A 58 -2.13 9.98 12.99
N ALA A 59 -1.67 10.70 11.98
CA ALA A 59 -1.35 12.11 12.09
C ALA A 59 -2.58 12.98 12.45
N VAL A 60 -3.77 12.59 11.97
CA VAL A 60 -5.00 13.36 12.13
C VAL A 60 -5.89 12.83 13.26
N LEU A 61 -6.06 11.51 13.34
CA LEU A 61 -6.99 10.85 14.27
C LEU A 61 -6.29 10.13 15.43
N GLY A 62 -4.95 10.00 15.38
CA GLY A 62 -4.26 9.11 16.32
C GLY A 62 -4.69 7.66 16.12
N ASN A 63 -4.86 6.94 17.23
CA ASN A 63 -5.28 5.53 17.21
C ASN A 63 -6.79 5.35 17.46
N GLU A 64 -7.59 6.36 17.18
CA GLU A 64 -9.04 6.29 17.44
C GLU A 64 -9.74 5.36 16.45
N ASN A 65 -10.60 4.50 16.98
CA ASN A 65 -11.45 3.62 16.17
C ASN A 65 -12.77 4.33 15.83
N ARG A 66 -12.70 5.27 14.89
CA ARG A 66 -13.84 5.97 14.32
C ARG A 66 -13.55 6.42 12.89
N ALA A 67 -14.56 6.72 12.13
CA ALA A 67 -14.39 7.37 10.84
C ALA A 67 -13.89 8.83 11.00
N PRO A 68 -13.09 9.34 10.05
CA PRO A 68 -12.79 10.77 9.96
C PRO A 68 -14.06 11.56 9.64
N ASN A 69 -14.16 12.78 10.15
CA ASN A 69 -15.11 13.75 9.63
C ASN A 69 -14.57 14.36 8.31
N ALA A 70 -15.39 15.19 7.64
CA ALA A 70 -15.01 15.76 6.33
C ALA A 70 -13.71 16.57 6.37
N ALA A 71 -13.50 17.38 7.42
CA ALA A 71 -12.28 18.19 7.54
C ALA A 71 -11.05 17.32 7.83
N GLU A 72 -11.18 16.31 8.68
CA GLU A 72 -10.12 15.35 8.97
C GLU A 72 -9.74 14.53 7.72
N LEU A 73 -10.74 14.11 6.93
CA LEU A 73 -10.49 13.40 5.67
C LEU A 73 -9.76 14.29 4.65
N ASP A 74 -10.12 15.57 4.57
CA ASP A 74 -9.44 16.54 3.72
C ASP A 74 -7.99 16.79 4.17
N GLU A 75 -7.73 16.81 5.49
CA GLU A 75 -6.37 16.88 6.02
C GLU A 75 -5.55 15.62 5.66
N MET A 76 -6.12 14.42 5.80
CA MET A 76 -5.48 13.17 5.38
C MET A 76 -5.14 13.17 3.88
N ARG A 77 -6.05 13.67 3.04
CA ARG A 77 -5.80 13.86 1.59
C ARG A 77 -4.62 14.82 1.35
N GLY A 78 -4.56 15.93 2.08
CA GLY A 78 -3.45 16.88 2.01
C GLY A 78 -2.10 16.25 2.37
N ILE A 79 -2.08 15.41 3.41
CA ILE A 79 -0.89 14.65 3.81
C ILE A 79 -0.46 13.67 2.71
N MET A 80 -1.40 12.93 2.10
CA MET A 80 -1.10 12.02 0.99
C MET A 80 -0.57 12.79 -0.22
N ALA A 81 -1.18 13.90 -0.59
CA ALA A 81 -0.70 14.76 -1.68
C ALA A 81 0.73 15.26 -1.44
N SER A 82 1.04 15.69 -0.22
CA SER A 82 2.39 16.11 0.17
C SER A 82 3.39 14.95 0.07
N ALA A 83 3.03 13.74 0.48
CA ALA A 83 3.87 12.57 0.35
C ALA A 83 4.16 12.24 -1.14
N MET A 84 3.13 12.26 -1.99
CA MET A 84 3.28 12.04 -3.43
C MET A 84 4.20 13.07 -4.09
N GLN A 85 4.07 14.35 -3.73
CA GLN A 85 4.94 15.42 -4.23
C GLN A 85 6.41 15.22 -3.85
N GLN A 86 6.68 14.54 -2.74
CA GLN A 86 8.03 14.22 -2.27
C GLN A 86 8.60 12.92 -2.87
N GLY A 87 7.88 12.28 -3.80
CA GLY A 87 8.40 11.20 -4.63
C GLY A 87 8.12 9.79 -4.13
N VAL A 88 7.13 9.59 -3.26
CA VAL A 88 6.66 8.22 -2.97
C VAL A 88 5.92 7.64 -4.18
N MET A 89 5.91 6.32 -4.29
CA MET A 89 5.37 5.61 -5.45
C MET A 89 3.85 5.42 -5.41
N GLY A 90 3.22 5.74 -4.28
CA GLY A 90 1.79 5.57 -4.11
C GLY A 90 1.40 5.34 -2.65
N MET A 91 0.18 4.86 -2.47
CA MET A 91 -0.42 4.56 -1.18
C MET A 91 -0.21 3.10 -0.79
N THR A 92 0.06 2.83 0.48
CA THR A 92 0.00 1.47 1.03
C THR A 92 -0.91 1.39 2.25
N THR A 93 -1.37 0.18 2.53
CA THR A 93 -2.13 -0.15 3.75
C THR A 93 -1.68 -1.48 4.34
N ALA A 94 -1.88 -1.65 5.65
CA ALA A 94 -1.72 -2.93 6.35
C ALA A 94 -2.99 -3.22 7.16
N LEU A 95 -4.09 -3.51 6.46
CA LEU A 95 -5.47 -3.51 6.97
C LEU A 95 -5.76 -4.58 8.03
N ILE A 96 -4.91 -5.59 8.17
CA ILE A 96 -5.06 -6.60 9.23
C ILE A 96 -4.71 -6.04 10.61
N TYR A 97 -3.98 -4.92 10.70
CA TYR A 97 -3.48 -4.36 11.96
C TYR A 97 -4.18 -3.06 12.33
N PRO A 98 -4.53 -2.84 13.63
CA PRO A 98 -4.91 -1.51 14.11
C PRO A 98 -3.70 -0.52 14.04
N PRO A 99 -3.96 0.75 13.77
CA PRO A 99 -5.24 1.39 13.48
C PRO A 99 -5.68 1.34 12.01
N SER A 100 -4.90 0.75 11.10
CA SER A 100 -5.24 0.60 9.68
C SER A 100 -6.56 -0.15 9.49
N SER A 101 -6.81 -1.17 10.32
CA SER A 101 -8.05 -1.97 10.29
C SER A 101 -9.33 -1.18 10.61
N PHE A 102 -9.22 0.04 11.15
CA PHE A 102 -10.35 0.91 11.45
C PHE A 102 -10.84 1.70 10.23
N ALA A 103 -9.98 1.81 9.20
CA ALA A 103 -10.34 2.50 7.97
C ALA A 103 -11.45 1.75 7.20
N SER A 104 -12.46 2.47 6.75
CA SER A 104 -13.47 1.94 5.85
C SER A 104 -12.95 1.93 4.41
N THR A 105 -13.54 1.09 3.56
CA THR A 105 -13.23 1.08 2.12
C THR A 105 -13.44 2.46 1.47
N ASP A 106 -14.48 3.20 1.87
CA ASP A 106 -14.72 4.55 1.37
C ASP A 106 -13.59 5.53 1.75
N GLU A 107 -13.09 5.45 2.99
CA GLU A 107 -11.94 6.23 3.43
C GLU A 107 -10.70 5.91 2.58
N LEU A 108 -10.42 4.63 2.37
CA LEU A 108 -9.30 4.17 1.54
C LEU A 108 -9.41 4.70 0.11
N VAL A 109 -10.60 4.62 -0.49
CA VAL A 109 -10.88 5.13 -1.85
C VAL A 109 -10.59 6.62 -1.95
N GLU A 110 -10.99 7.40 -0.97
CA GLU A 110 -10.81 8.84 -0.99
C GLU A 110 -9.33 9.26 -0.91
N ILE A 111 -8.51 8.51 -0.19
CA ILE A 111 -7.05 8.74 -0.15
C ILE A 111 -6.38 8.18 -1.41
N ALA A 112 -6.85 7.03 -1.91
CA ALA A 112 -6.35 6.43 -3.15
C ALA A 112 -6.51 7.34 -4.37
N LYS A 113 -7.64 8.07 -4.48
CA LYS A 113 -7.85 9.07 -5.53
C LYS A 113 -6.74 10.12 -5.57
N VAL A 114 -6.28 10.56 -4.41
CA VAL A 114 -5.17 11.52 -4.33
C VAL A 114 -3.88 10.90 -4.89
N ALA A 115 -3.56 9.66 -4.51
CA ALA A 115 -2.39 8.97 -5.07
C ALA A 115 -2.52 8.78 -6.59
N ALA A 116 -3.72 8.49 -7.09
CA ALA A 116 -4.01 8.35 -8.52
C ALA A 116 -3.74 9.64 -9.31
N ASP A 117 -4.08 10.82 -8.77
CA ASP A 117 -3.84 12.12 -9.41
C ASP A 117 -2.34 12.37 -9.69
N TYR A 118 -1.45 11.70 -8.97
CA TYR A 118 0.00 11.75 -9.16
C TYR A 118 0.55 10.53 -9.93
N GLY A 119 -0.31 9.66 -10.47
CA GLY A 119 0.10 8.44 -11.17
C GLY A 119 0.67 7.36 -10.25
N GLY A 120 0.27 7.37 -8.98
CA GLY A 120 0.67 6.38 -7.99
C GLY A 120 -0.08 5.06 -8.11
N ILE A 121 0.34 4.07 -7.32
CA ILE A 121 -0.28 2.76 -7.19
C ILE A 121 -0.76 2.54 -5.74
N TYR A 122 -1.73 1.66 -5.57
CA TYR A 122 -2.17 1.17 -4.26
C TYR A 122 -1.59 -0.20 -3.99
N ALA A 123 -0.86 -0.35 -2.90
CA ALA A 123 -0.31 -1.63 -2.47
C ALA A 123 -0.87 -2.02 -1.10
N SER A 124 -1.27 -3.27 -0.90
CA SER A 124 -1.99 -3.66 0.31
C SER A 124 -1.53 -4.98 0.90
N HIS A 125 -1.16 -4.93 2.18
CA HIS A 125 -1.37 -6.05 3.09
C HIS A 125 -2.86 -6.07 3.42
N ILE A 126 -3.60 -6.95 2.79
CA ILE A 126 -5.06 -6.97 2.81
C ILE A 126 -5.66 -7.26 4.18
N ARG A 127 -6.94 -6.99 4.35
CA ARG A 127 -7.65 -7.03 5.65
C ARG A 127 -7.72 -8.41 6.29
N ASP A 128 -7.77 -9.46 5.48
CA ASP A 128 -7.86 -10.85 5.95
C ASP A 128 -7.17 -11.78 4.93
N GLU A 129 -6.18 -12.52 5.39
CA GLU A 129 -5.48 -13.54 4.61
C GLU A 129 -6.00 -14.96 4.92
N GLY A 130 -7.01 -15.06 5.76
CA GLY A 130 -7.60 -16.29 6.24
C GLY A 130 -8.94 -16.62 5.59
N ARG A 131 -9.98 -16.71 6.42
CA ARG A 131 -11.35 -17.05 5.97
C ARG A 131 -11.96 -15.97 5.07
N GLY A 132 -11.61 -14.72 5.32
CA GLY A 132 -12.08 -13.56 4.58
C GLY A 132 -11.23 -13.19 3.36
N LEU A 133 -10.27 -14.03 2.94
CA LEU A 133 -9.34 -13.72 1.86
C LEU A 133 -10.03 -13.22 0.59
N VAL A 134 -11.10 -13.87 0.15
CA VAL A 134 -11.82 -13.46 -1.07
C VAL A 134 -12.39 -12.05 -0.93
N GLY A 135 -13.06 -11.76 0.20
CA GLY A 135 -13.60 -10.42 0.47
C GLY A 135 -12.52 -9.35 0.61
N ALA A 136 -11.37 -9.70 1.20
CA ALA A 136 -10.25 -8.77 1.33
C ALA A 136 -9.58 -8.45 -0.02
N VAL A 137 -9.51 -9.44 -0.93
CA VAL A 137 -9.06 -9.24 -2.30
C VAL A 137 -10.05 -8.37 -3.08
N GLN A 138 -11.36 -8.63 -2.94
CA GLN A 138 -12.41 -7.79 -3.55
C GLN A 138 -12.33 -6.34 -3.05
N GLU A 139 -12.10 -6.12 -1.74
CA GLU A 139 -11.89 -4.78 -1.17
C GLU A 139 -10.69 -4.07 -1.81
N ALA A 140 -9.55 -4.74 -1.93
CA ALA A 140 -8.36 -4.16 -2.55
C ALA A 140 -8.63 -3.77 -4.03
N ILE A 141 -9.31 -4.63 -4.78
CA ILE A 141 -9.74 -4.36 -6.16
C ILE A 141 -10.71 -3.17 -6.19
N GLU A 142 -11.68 -3.11 -5.29
CA GLU A 142 -12.65 -1.99 -5.19
C GLU A 142 -11.94 -0.65 -4.95
N VAL A 143 -10.94 -0.63 -4.05
CA VAL A 143 -10.14 0.58 -3.81
C VAL A 143 -9.44 1.03 -5.10
N GLY A 144 -8.87 0.11 -5.87
CA GLY A 144 -8.23 0.41 -7.14
C GLY A 144 -9.21 0.91 -8.21
N GLU A 145 -10.32 0.19 -8.41
CA GLU A 145 -11.37 0.55 -9.39
C GLU A 145 -11.96 1.94 -9.08
N ARG A 146 -12.36 2.18 -7.83
CA ARG A 146 -12.99 3.45 -7.41
C ARG A 146 -11.97 4.56 -7.21
N GLY A 147 -10.75 4.23 -6.85
CA GLY A 147 -9.63 5.17 -6.70
C GLY A 147 -8.99 5.56 -8.03
N GLY A 148 -9.13 4.73 -9.06
CA GLY A 148 -8.60 5.01 -10.40
C GLY A 148 -7.09 4.75 -10.53
N LEU A 149 -6.53 3.77 -9.82
CA LEU A 149 -5.10 3.46 -9.81
C LEU A 149 -4.82 1.94 -9.80
N PRO A 150 -3.63 1.51 -10.27
CA PRO A 150 -3.22 0.11 -10.20
C PRO A 150 -3.16 -0.40 -8.76
N VAL A 151 -3.35 -1.71 -8.60
CA VAL A 151 -3.36 -2.41 -7.31
C VAL A 151 -2.27 -3.47 -7.26
N GLU A 152 -1.51 -3.51 -6.17
CA GLU A 152 -0.59 -4.58 -5.81
C GLU A 152 -1.05 -5.23 -4.50
N ILE A 153 -1.30 -6.53 -4.52
CA ILE A 153 -1.64 -7.30 -3.32
C ILE A 153 -0.36 -7.94 -2.81
N PHE A 154 0.13 -7.47 -1.65
CA PHE A 154 1.35 -7.99 -1.05
C PHE A 154 1.20 -9.44 -0.58
N HIS A 155 2.28 -10.23 -0.74
CA HIS A 155 2.48 -11.57 -0.19
C HIS A 155 1.19 -12.42 -0.21
N TYR A 156 0.56 -12.50 -1.38
CA TYR A 156 -0.71 -13.21 -1.62
C TYR A 156 -0.66 -14.65 -1.16
N LYS A 157 -1.41 -14.99 -0.12
CA LYS A 157 -1.43 -16.30 0.51
C LYS A 157 -2.77 -16.61 1.16
N GLY A 158 -3.07 -17.90 1.35
CA GLY A 158 -4.19 -18.35 2.16
C GLY A 158 -3.69 -18.88 3.51
N ALA A 159 -3.84 -18.10 4.58
CA ALA A 159 -3.38 -18.45 5.93
C ALA A 159 -4.34 -19.37 6.70
N TYR A 160 -5.49 -19.73 6.13
CA TYR A 160 -6.51 -20.57 6.74
C TYR A 160 -6.38 -22.02 6.27
N GLU A 161 -5.77 -22.90 7.07
CA GLU A 161 -5.51 -24.30 6.74
C GLU A 161 -6.74 -25.07 6.19
N PRO A 162 -7.95 -25.00 6.79
CA PRO A 162 -9.10 -25.70 6.24
C PRO A 162 -9.56 -25.23 4.86
N GLY A 163 -9.11 -24.05 4.42
CA GLY A 163 -9.37 -23.48 3.09
C GLY A 163 -8.25 -23.70 2.08
N TRP A 164 -7.17 -24.40 2.45
CA TRP A 164 -6.06 -24.63 1.53
C TRP A 164 -6.51 -25.41 0.28
N GLY A 165 -6.04 -24.96 -0.87
CA GLY A 165 -6.41 -25.52 -2.16
C GLY A 165 -7.75 -25.04 -2.74
N THR A 166 -8.54 -24.27 -1.98
CA THR A 166 -9.82 -23.69 -2.40
C THR A 166 -9.82 -22.17 -2.35
N VAL A 167 -9.72 -21.57 -1.16
CA VAL A 167 -9.89 -20.12 -0.95
C VAL A 167 -8.91 -19.27 -1.75
N ILE A 168 -7.68 -19.74 -1.90
CA ILE A 168 -6.66 -19.05 -2.70
C ILE A 168 -7.02 -19.05 -4.21
N LYS A 169 -7.64 -20.10 -4.70
CA LYS A 169 -8.10 -20.19 -6.10
C LYS A 169 -9.32 -19.32 -6.33
N GLU A 170 -10.25 -19.28 -5.36
CA GLU A 170 -11.43 -18.41 -5.43
C GLU A 170 -11.00 -16.93 -5.45
N ALA A 171 -10.05 -16.53 -4.61
CA ALA A 171 -9.50 -15.19 -4.62
C ALA A 171 -8.74 -14.86 -5.93
N ALA A 172 -8.03 -15.82 -6.53
CA ALA A 172 -7.39 -15.63 -7.83
C ALA A 172 -8.41 -15.38 -8.95
N VAL A 173 -9.58 -16.04 -8.91
CA VAL A 173 -10.68 -15.79 -9.86
C VAL A 173 -11.16 -14.33 -9.80
N GLU A 174 -11.22 -13.73 -8.62
CA GLU A 174 -11.58 -12.30 -8.47
C GLU A 174 -10.55 -11.38 -9.13
N ILE A 175 -9.24 -11.69 -8.94
CA ILE A 175 -8.16 -10.93 -9.59
C ILE A 175 -8.26 -11.04 -11.12
N GLU A 176 -8.45 -12.24 -11.66
CA GLU A 176 -8.58 -12.45 -13.10
C GLU A 176 -9.84 -11.80 -13.67
N ALA A 177 -10.95 -11.85 -12.94
CA ALA A 177 -12.18 -11.15 -13.30
C ALA A 177 -12.01 -9.64 -13.33
N ALA A 178 -11.29 -9.06 -12.36
CA ALA A 178 -10.95 -7.64 -12.33
C ALA A 178 -10.09 -7.25 -13.54
N ARG A 179 -9.03 -8.02 -13.82
CA ARG A 179 -8.19 -7.81 -15.03
C ARG A 179 -9.00 -7.86 -16.31
N SER A 180 -9.96 -8.79 -16.42
CA SER A 180 -10.84 -8.90 -17.58
C SER A 180 -11.76 -7.68 -17.78
N ARG A 181 -12.02 -6.92 -16.72
CA ARG A 181 -12.75 -5.65 -16.76
C ARG A 181 -11.83 -4.44 -17.01
N GLY A 182 -10.53 -4.65 -17.09
CA GLY A 182 -9.53 -3.60 -17.33
C GLY A 182 -8.92 -2.98 -16.07
N VAL A 183 -9.14 -3.59 -14.89
CA VAL A 183 -8.46 -3.18 -13.66
C VAL A 183 -7.02 -3.69 -13.70
N ASP A 184 -6.06 -2.79 -13.49
CA ASP A 184 -4.66 -3.17 -13.35
C ASP A 184 -4.40 -3.66 -11.93
N VAL A 185 -4.42 -4.97 -11.76
CA VAL A 185 -4.19 -5.63 -10.46
C VAL A 185 -3.17 -6.75 -10.58
N ALA A 186 -2.18 -6.71 -9.68
CA ALA A 186 -1.14 -7.72 -9.53
C ALA A 186 -1.07 -8.20 -8.07
N ALA A 187 -0.32 -9.28 -7.86
CA ALA A 187 -0.05 -9.81 -6.53
C ALA A 187 1.36 -10.44 -6.51
N ASP A 188 2.07 -10.24 -5.43
CA ASP A 188 3.36 -10.90 -5.15
C ASP A 188 3.21 -12.07 -4.15
N MET A 189 4.29 -12.86 -3.96
CA MET A 189 4.35 -13.99 -3.01
C MET A 189 5.66 -13.95 -2.21
#